data_753a2dc4c443af9d5960d152b81fc3c7
#
_entry.id   753a2dc4c443af9d5960d152b81fc3c7
#
_cell.length_a   1.000
_cell.length_b   1.000
_cell.length_c   1.000
_cell.angle_alpha   90.00
_cell.angle_beta   90.00
_cell.angle_gamma   90.00
#
_symmetry.space_group_name_H-M   'P 1'
#
loop_
_entity.id
_entity.type
_entity.pdbx_description
1 polymer ?
#
loop_
_entity_poly.entity_id
_entity_poly.type
_entity_poly.pdbx_seq_one_letter_code
_entity_poly.pdbx_strand_id
1 'polypeptide(L)'
;MVLLSTFSCRNENLIFIDFEDLNGSWVRSNELNFLFESDSSILDFSLALRTDSRYPFSNIFLISSIQNNNYVISDTIEYSFENNENKCYEIKPSGIKNNKILLKKDLKIDEGNVIVKLKHSIRYLDSIVPLIKLDGILDVGLIVEKSLLDEKI
;
A
#
# COMPACT_ATOMS: atom_id res chain seq x y z
N MET A 1 -20.39 25.21 -33.01
CA MET A 1 -19.51 24.03 -32.89
C MET A 1 -18.67 24.26 -31.63
N VAL A 2 -19.10 23.64 -30.52
CA VAL A 2 -18.46 23.84 -29.20
C VAL A 2 -17.42 22.71 -29.04
N LEU A 3 -16.15 23.10 -28.99
CA LEU A 3 -15.04 22.19 -28.72
C LEU A 3 -15.00 21.93 -27.21
N LEU A 4 -15.51 20.77 -26.76
CA LEU A 4 -15.28 20.29 -25.38
C LEU A 4 -13.84 19.75 -25.29
N SER A 5 -12.93 20.56 -24.75
CA SER A 5 -11.62 20.11 -24.32
C SER A 5 -11.77 19.34 -23.00
N THR A 6 -11.69 18.02 -23.06
CA THR A 6 -11.59 17.17 -21.87
C THR A 6 -10.18 17.30 -21.29
N PHE A 7 -10.04 18.09 -20.22
CA PHE A 7 -8.85 18.06 -19.38
C PHE A 7 -8.83 16.72 -18.61
N SER A 8 -8.07 15.76 -19.10
CA SER A 8 -7.74 14.56 -18.33
C SER A 8 -6.62 14.93 -17.35
N CYS A 9 -6.93 15.03 -16.04
CA CYS A 9 -5.90 15.08 -15.00
C CYS A 9 -5.18 13.73 -14.97
N ARG A 10 -4.09 13.60 -15.73
CA ARG A 10 -3.11 12.51 -15.51
C ARG A 10 -2.21 12.93 -14.35
N ASN A 11 -2.16 12.10 -13.32
CA ASN A 11 -1.11 12.21 -12.32
C ASN A 11 0.19 11.67 -12.98
N GLU A 12 1.04 12.57 -13.44
CA GLU A 12 2.26 12.22 -14.20
C GLU A 12 3.28 11.44 -13.35
N ASN A 13 3.14 11.49 -12.03
CA ASN A 13 4.04 10.82 -11.11
C ASN A 13 3.62 9.37 -10.78
N LEU A 14 2.38 8.99 -11.11
CA LEU A 14 1.91 7.62 -10.86
C LEU A 14 2.52 6.65 -11.86
N ILE A 15 3.27 5.67 -11.34
CA ILE A 15 3.91 4.60 -12.12
C ILE A 15 3.06 3.34 -12.14
N PHE A 16 2.52 2.95 -10.96
CA PHE A 16 1.74 1.73 -10.83
C PHE A 16 0.67 1.89 -9.75
N ILE A 17 -0.50 1.34 -10.00
CA ILE A 17 -1.56 1.18 -9.01
C ILE A 17 -2.34 -0.08 -9.32
N ASP A 18 -2.50 -0.93 -8.32
CA ASP A 18 -3.32 -2.13 -8.40
C ASP A 18 -3.90 -2.47 -7.03
N PHE A 19 -5.06 -3.15 -6.99
CA PHE A 19 -5.81 -3.46 -5.78
C PHE A 19 -6.21 -4.93 -5.76
N GLU A 20 -6.03 -5.56 -4.59
CA GLU A 20 -6.52 -6.89 -4.28
C GLU A 20 -7.75 -6.80 -3.36
N ASP A 21 -8.89 -7.29 -3.83
CA ASP A 21 -10.12 -7.40 -3.04
C ASP A 21 -10.02 -8.60 -2.09
N LEU A 22 -10.18 -8.34 -0.81
CA LEU A 22 -10.07 -9.35 0.25
C LEU A 22 -11.43 -9.79 0.80
N ASN A 23 -12.52 -9.30 0.22
CA ASN A 23 -13.89 -9.63 0.63
C ASN A 23 -14.15 -9.42 2.14
N GLY A 24 -13.51 -8.41 2.71
CA GLY A 24 -13.69 -8.01 4.11
C GLY A 24 -12.86 -8.79 5.12
N SER A 25 -11.89 -9.62 4.68
CA SER A 25 -10.95 -10.25 5.61
C SER A 25 -9.64 -10.67 4.94
N TRP A 26 -8.53 -10.44 5.62
CA TRP A 26 -7.19 -10.83 5.16
C TRP A 26 -6.71 -12.05 5.92
N VAL A 27 -6.61 -13.18 5.24
CA VAL A 27 -6.07 -14.41 5.80
C VAL A 27 -4.54 -14.34 5.80
N ARG A 28 -3.89 -14.70 6.90
CA ARG A 28 -2.43 -14.61 7.06
C ARG A 28 -1.64 -15.39 6.01
N SER A 29 -2.15 -16.53 5.57
CA SER A 29 -1.53 -17.33 4.50
C SER A 29 -1.65 -16.69 3.12
N ASN A 30 -2.52 -15.68 2.96
CA ASN A 30 -2.67 -14.96 1.72
C ASN A 30 -1.62 -13.84 1.64
N GLU A 31 -0.49 -14.12 0.99
CA GLU A 31 0.51 -13.13 0.64
C GLU A 31 0.07 -12.44 -0.66
N LEU A 32 -0.09 -11.13 -0.60
CA LEU A 32 -0.45 -10.33 -1.76
C LEU A 32 0.80 -10.07 -2.60
N ASN A 33 0.68 -10.23 -3.92
CA ASN A 33 1.79 -10.10 -4.84
C ASN A 33 1.44 -9.12 -5.95
N PHE A 34 2.20 -8.05 -6.08
CA PHE A 34 2.08 -7.06 -7.15
C PHE A 34 3.31 -7.12 -8.04
N LEU A 35 3.09 -7.16 -9.35
CA LEU A 35 4.15 -7.22 -10.35
C LEU A 35 3.99 -6.07 -11.33
N PHE A 36 5.04 -5.32 -11.57
CA PHE A 36 5.10 -4.30 -12.61
C PHE A 36 6.51 -4.18 -13.20
N GLU A 37 6.61 -3.57 -14.38
CA GLU A 37 7.88 -3.21 -14.98
C GLU A 37 8.21 -1.75 -14.65
N SER A 38 9.47 -1.49 -14.35
CA SER A 38 10.00 -0.16 -14.10
C SER A 38 11.16 0.15 -15.02
N ASP A 39 11.20 1.38 -15.52
CA ASP A 39 12.42 1.99 -15.99
C ASP A 39 13.32 2.33 -14.80
N SER A 40 14.62 2.53 -15.02
CA SER A 40 15.50 2.96 -13.93
C SER A 40 15.04 4.30 -13.36
N SER A 41 14.58 4.32 -12.11
CA SER A 41 13.92 5.46 -11.45
C SER A 41 14.09 5.43 -9.94
N ILE A 42 13.86 6.57 -9.28
CA ILE A 42 13.70 6.64 -7.83
C ILE A 42 12.20 6.69 -7.52
N LEU A 43 11.71 5.69 -6.76
CA LEU A 43 10.30 5.46 -6.54
C LEU A 43 9.92 5.48 -5.06
N ASP A 44 8.71 5.96 -4.81
CA ASP A 44 8.02 5.88 -3.52
C ASP A 44 6.96 4.78 -3.57
N PHE A 45 6.98 3.89 -2.60
CA PHE A 45 6.05 2.77 -2.47
C PHE A 45 5.10 3.05 -1.32
N SER A 46 3.82 3.03 -1.59
CA SER A 46 2.76 3.20 -0.60
C SER A 46 1.71 2.10 -0.71
N LEU A 47 1.11 1.77 0.42
CA LEU A 47 -0.04 0.89 0.51
C LEU A 47 -1.30 1.73 0.66
N ALA A 48 -2.33 1.43 -0.12
CA ALA A 48 -3.69 1.86 0.14
C ALA A 48 -4.42 0.75 0.90
N LEU A 49 -4.90 1.05 2.11
CA LEU A 49 -5.60 0.10 2.96
C LEU A 49 -7.01 0.61 3.22
N ARG A 50 -8.01 -0.17 2.80
CA ARG A 50 -9.41 0.14 3.05
C ARG A 50 -10.00 -0.79 4.09
N THR A 51 -10.49 -0.19 5.18
CA THR A 51 -11.04 -0.93 6.33
C THR A 51 -12.47 -0.51 6.64
N ASP A 52 -13.23 -1.38 7.30
CA ASP A 52 -14.54 -1.08 7.82
C ASP A 52 -14.60 -1.22 9.35
N SER A 53 -15.81 -1.05 9.93
CA SER A 53 -16.03 -1.08 11.37
C SER A 53 -15.76 -2.42 12.06
N ARG A 54 -15.54 -3.49 11.29
CA ARG A 54 -15.20 -4.83 11.84
C ARG A 54 -13.72 -4.96 12.18
N TYR A 55 -12.87 -4.02 11.71
CA TYR A 55 -11.46 -4.01 12.05
C TYR A 55 -11.27 -3.64 13.53
N PRO A 56 -10.73 -4.56 14.38
CA PRO A 56 -10.82 -4.39 15.83
C PRO A 56 -9.59 -3.71 16.45
N PHE A 57 -8.57 -3.36 15.67
CA PHE A 57 -7.29 -2.86 16.19
C PHE A 57 -7.08 -1.38 15.88
N SER A 58 -6.28 -0.69 16.72
CA SER A 58 -5.85 0.69 16.53
C SER A 58 -4.58 0.81 15.64
N ASN A 59 -3.93 -0.30 15.36
CA ASN A 59 -2.73 -0.39 14.52
C ASN A 59 -2.76 -1.60 13.59
N ILE A 60 -1.83 -1.64 12.64
CA ILE A 60 -1.58 -2.82 11.80
C ILE A 60 -0.06 -3.03 11.66
N PHE A 61 0.37 -4.28 11.72
CA PHE A 61 1.74 -4.68 11.41
C PHE A 61 1.77 -5.34 10.03
N LEU A 62 2.61 -4.81 9.16
CA LEU A 62 2.77 -5.24 7.78
C LEU A 62 4.21 -5.69 7.56
N ILE A 63 4.38 -6.80 6.86
CA ILE A 63 5.66 -7.22 6.33
C ILE A 63 5.62 -6.96 4.83
N SER A 64 6.51 -6.11 4.35
CA SER A 64 6.69 -5.83 2.93
C SER A 64 8.01 -6.39 2.42
N SER A 65 8.01 -6.85 1.18
CA SER A 65 9.22 -7.26 0.47
C SER A 65 9.17 -6.68 -0.93
N ILE A 66 10.19 -5.92 -1.31
CA ILE A 66 10.33 -5.33 -2.64
C ILE A 66 11.54 -6.00 -3.29
N GLN A 67 11.29 -6.71 -4.37
CA GLN A 67 12.31 -7.39 -5.16
C GLN A 67 12.46 -6.72 -6.52
N ASN A 68 13.69 -6.39 -6.89
CA ASN A 68 14.04 -5.90 -8.22
C ASN A 68 15.36 -6.55 -8.66
N ASN A 69 15.34 -7.22 -9.81
CA ASN A 69 16.49 -7.95 -10.35
C ASN A 69 17.16 -8.86 -9.28
N ASN A 70 18.36 -8.49 -8.82
CA ASN A 70 19.21 -9.31 -7.95
C ASN A 70 19.12 -8.96 -6.46
N TYR A 71 18.29 -7.99 -6.08
CA TYR A 71 18.19 -7.61 -4.69
C TYR A 71 16.75 -7.67 -4.17
N VAL A 72 16.64 -7.91 -2.87
CA VAL A 72 15.37 -7.93 -2.13
C VAL A 72 15.52 -7.07 -0.89
N ILE A 73 14.60 -6.15 -0.70
CA ILE A 73 14.48 -5.34 0.50
C ILE A 73 13.22 -5.79 1.23
N SER A 74 13.38 -6.22 2.50
CA SER A 74 12.24 -6.58 3.35
C SER A 74 12.20 -5.69 4.57
N ASP A 75 11.01 -5.26 4.94
CA ASP A 75 10.78 -4.39 6.09
C ASP A 75 9.50 -4.77 6.84
N THR A 76 9.47 -4.46 8.13
CA THR A 76 8.29 -4.62 8.97
C THR A 76 7.83 -3.25 9.42
N ILE A 77 6.59 -2.89 9.08
CA ILE A 77 6.03 -1.57 9.30
C ILE A 77 4.89 -1.70 10.30
N GLU A 78 4.94 -0.90 11.35
CA GLU A 78 3.80 -0.65 12.23
C GLU A 78 3.12 0.65 11.81
N TYR A 79 1.82 0.58 11.57
CA TYR A 79 1.01 1.75 11.27
C TYR A 79 -0.10 1.90 12.31
N SER A 80 -0.14 3.08 12.97
CA SER A 80 -1.20 3.43 13.91
C SER A 80 -2.26 4.28 13.22
N PHE A 81 -3.53 3.88 13.36
CA PHE A 81 -4.66 4.63 12.82
C PHE A 81 -4.98 5.90 13.61
N GLU A 82 -4.48 6.02 14.85
CA GLU A 82 -4.80 7.14 15.75
C GLU A 82 -3.86 8.34 15.59
N ASN A 83 -2.59 8.11 15.22
CA ASN A 83 -1.52 9.10 15.29
C ASN A 83 -1.15 9.76 13.95
N ASN A 84 -1.97 9.60 12.90
CA ASN A 84 -1.62 10.17 11.61
C ASN A 84 -2.09 11.61 11.45
N GLU A 85 -1.14 12.55 11.54
CA GLU A 85 -1.33 13.95 11.21
C GLU A 85 -1.64 14.18 9.72
N ASN A 86 -1.36 13.22 8.86
CA ASN A 86 -1.72 13.20 7.43
C ASN A 86 -3.13 12.63 7.23
N LYS A 87 -4.11 13.30 7.84
CA LYS A 87 -5.51 12.92 7.79
C LYS A 87 -6.12 13.13 6.41
N CYS A 88 -5.98 12.15 5.53
CA CYS A 88 -6.98 11.90 4.49
C CYS A 88 -8.03 10.91 5.03
N TYR A 89 -8.60 11.23 6.21
CA TYR A 89 -9.79 10.52 6.70
C TYR A 89 -11.01 11.06 5.98
N GLU A 90 -11.36 10.50 4.86
CA GLU A 90 -12.75 10.50 4.47
C GLU A 90 -13.45 9.38 5.24
N ILE A 91 -13.94 9.69 6.44
CA ILE A 91 -14.97 8.86 7.08
C ILE A 91 -16.21 9.04 6.22
N LYS A 92 -16.38 8.14 5.25
CA LYS A 92 -17.63 8.10 4.50
C LYS A 92 -18.75 7.67 5.46
N PRO A 93 -20.00 8.09 5.24
CA PRO A 93 -21.15 7.66 6.05
C PRO A 93 -21.28 6.14 6.18
N SER A 94 -20.63 5.38 5.31
CA SER A 94 -20.55 3.92 5.30
C SER A 94 -19.65 3.31 6.39
N GLY A 95 -18.92 4.10 7.21
CA GLY A 95 -17.94 3.61 8.18
C GLY A 95 -16.64 3.07 7.56
N ILE A 96 -16.44 3.24 6.24
CA ILE A 96 -15.22 2.82 5.55
C ILE A 96 -14.14 3.89 5.73
N LYS A 97 -12.93 3.43 6.11
CA LYS A 97 -11.74 4.27 6.26
C LYS A 97 -10.74 3.92 5.17
N ASN A 98 -10.20 4.95 4.54
CA ASN A 98 -9.12 4.81 3.55
C ASN A 98 -7.81 5.32 4.18
N ASN A 99 -6.77 4.50 4.15
CA ASN A 99 -5.47 4.84 4.72
C ASN A 99 -4.39 4.67 3.65
N LYS A 100 -3.51 5.65 3.51
CA LYS A 100 -2.28 5.54 2.70
C LYS A 100 -1.10 5.36 3.64
N ILE A 101 -0.40 4.24 3.52
CA ILE A 101 0.71 3.84 4.39
C ILE A 101 1.98 3.85 3.55
N LEU A 102 2.97 4.64 3.94
CA LEU A 102 4.27 4.64 3.27
C LEU A 102 5.02 3.34 3.60
N LEU A 103 5.34 2.54 2.59
CA LEU A 103 6.15 1.33 2.70
C LEU A 103 7.64 1.63 2.59
N LYS A 104 8.01 2.36 1.54
CA LYS A 104 9.40 2.77 1.29
C LYS A 104 9.44 4.05 0.50
N LYS A 105 10.32 4.97 0.90
CA LYS A 105 10.54 6.24 0.24
C LYS A 105 11.90 6.28 -0.45
N ASP A 106 11.96 7.01 -1.57
CA ASP A 106 13.19 7.31 -2.30
C ASP A 106 14.02 6.05 -2.62
N LEU A 107 13.36 4.95 -3.02
CA LEU A 107 14.03 3.70 -3.37
C LEU A 107 14.46 3.74 -4.83
N LYS A 108 15.79 3.58 -5.07
CA LYS A 108 16.31 3.42 -6.42
C LYS A 108 15.95 2.03 -6.95
N ILE A 109 15.26 2.00 -8.07
CA ILE A 109 14.86 0.80 -8.80
C ILE A 109 15.61 0.78 -10.14
N ASP A 110 16.21 -0.35 -10.46
CA ASP A 110 16.82 -0.58 -11.75
C ASP A 110 15.77 -0.98 -12.79
N GLU A 111 16.07 -0.81 -14.08
CA GLU A 111 15.20 -1.25 -15.17
C GLU A 111 14.88 -2.75 -15.05
N GLY A 112 13.61 -3.11 -15.21
CA GLY A 112 13.13 -4.48 -15.20
C GLY A 112 11.94 -4.73 -14.29
N ASN A 113 11.70 -6.00 -13.98
CA ASN A 113 10.58 -6.43 -13.17
C ASN A 113 10.76 -6.07 -11.70
N VAL A 114 9.68 -5.57 -11.11
CA VAL A 114 9.57 -5.30 -9.68
C VAL A 114 8.45 -6.16 -9.10
N ILE A 115 8.75 -6.91 -8.06
CA ILE A 115 7.78 -7.74 -7.35
C ILE A 115 7.65 -7.18 -5.94
N VAL A 116 6.44 -6.79 -5.54
CA VAL A 116 6.13 -6.35 -4.18
C VAL A 116 5.24 -7.37 -3.52
N LYS A 117 5.67 -7.90 -2.39
CA LYS A 117 4.93 -8.86 -1.58
C LYS A 117 4.52 -8.22 -0.27
N LEU A 118 3.27 -8.46 0.14
CA LEU A 118 2.69 -7.91 1.35
C LEU A 118 1.96 -8.98 2.15
N LYS A 119 2.15 -8.97 3.47
CA LYS A 119 1.37 -9.78 4.42
C LYS A 119 1.23 -9.04 5.74
N HIS A 120 0.16 -9.35 6.47
CA HIS A 120 0.00 -8.84 7.83
C HIS A 120 0.69 -9.76 8.85
N SER A 121 1.10 -9.16 9.99
CA SER A 121 1.73 -9.87 11.10
C SER A 121 1.16 -9.41 12.44
N ILE A 122 -0.18 -9.43 12.59
CA ILE A 122 -0.84 -9.03 13.82
C ILE A 122 -0.90 -10.19 14.80
N ARG A 123 -0.71 -9.87 16.08
CA ARG A 123 -0.85 -10.79 17.23
C ARG A 123 -1.72 -10.16 18.29
N TYR A 124 -2.43 -10.95 19.09
CA TYR A 124 -3.00 -10.46 20.33
C TYR A 124 -1.88 -10.17 21.34
N LEU A 125 -2.10 -9.18 22.22
CA LEU A 125 -1.13 -8.72 23.23
C LEU A 125 -0.52 -9.85 24.08
N ASP A 126 -1.31 -10.89 24.37
CA ASP A 126 -0.92 -12.02 25.23
C ASP A 126 -0.64 -13.32 24.45
N SER A 127 -0.52 -13.24 23.11
CA SER A 127 -0.34 -14.43 22.27
C SER A 127 0.96 -14.38 21.50
N ILE A 128 1.72 -15.49 21.59
CA ILE A 128 2.89 -15.74 20.75
C ILE A 128 2.43 -16.09 19.32
N VAL A 129 1.20 -16.56 19.15
CA VAL A 129 0.65 -17.00 17.87
C VAL A 129 0.04 -15.81 17.11
N PRO A 130 0.47 -15.55 15.88
CA PRO A 130 -0.15 -14.54 15.05
C PRO A 130 -1.60 -14.89 14.70
N LEU A 131 -2.41 -13.84 14.48
CA LEU A 131 -3.77 -14.02 13.99
C LEU A 131 -3.79 -14.71 12.63
N ILE A 132 -4.66 -15.71 12.50
CA ILE A 132 -4.85 -16.44 11.25
C ILE A 132 -5.62 -15.58 10.24
N LYS A 133 -6.57 -14.76 10.74
CA LYS A 133 -7.48 -13.97 9.92
C LYS A 133 -7.68 -12.61 10.55
N LEU A 134 -7.69 -11.58 9.73
CA LEU A 134 -7.87 -10.19 10.11
C LEU A 134 -9.14 -9.65 9.44
N ASP A 135 -10.21 -9.54 10.23
CA ASP A 135 -11.49 -9.05 9.72
C ASP A 135 -11.50 -7.53 9.54
N GLY A 136 -12.38 -7.05 8.67
CA GLY A 136 -12.56 -5.61 8.43
C GLY A 136 -11.57 -5.02 7.41
N ILE A 137 -10.75 -5.83 6.73
CA ILE A 137 -9.93 -5.39 5.60
C ILE A 137 -10.72 -5.66 4.31
N LEU A 138 -11.12 -4.60 3.62
CA LEU A 138 -11.91 -4.70 2.39
C LEU A 138 -11.02 -5.00 1.20
N ASP A 139 -10.03 -4.16 1.00
CA ASP A 139 -9.01 -4.32 -0.04
C ASP A 139 -7.69 -3.67 0.36
N VAL A 140 -6.67 -4.08 -0.34
CA VAL A 140 -5.30 -3.60 -0.21
C VAL A 140 -4.77 -3.27 -1.60
N GLY A 141 -4.28 -2.04 -1.78
CA GLY A 141 -3.69 -1.60 -3.03
C GLY A 141 -2.23 -1.21 -2.87
N LEU A 142 -1.44 -1.47 -3.90
CA LEU A 142 -0.10 -0.92 -4.04
C LEU A 142 -0.16 0.33 -4.91
N ILE A 143 0.45 1.41 -4.44
CA ILE A 143 0.62 2.67 -5.17
C ILE A 143 2.12 2.93 -5.27
N VAL A 144 2.61 3.07 -6.50
CA VAL A 144 4.01 3.40 -6.77
C VAL A 144 4.05 4.70 -7.55
N GLU A 145 4.79 5.66 -7.02
CA GLU A 145 4.91 7.02 -7.57
C GLU A 145 6.39 7.36 -7.77
N LYS A 146 6.69 8.23 -8.72
CA LYS A 146 8.03 8.83 -8.85
C LYS A 146 8.33 9.63 -7.60
N SER A 147 9.54 9.47 -7.07
CA SER A 147 10.01 10.31 -5.98
C SER A 147 10.28 11.72 -6.48
N LEU A 148 10.07 12.72 -5.62
CA LEU A 148 10.47 14.11 -5.88
C LEU A 148 11.98 14.27 -6.10
N LEU A 149 12.79 13.29 -5.72
CA LEU A 149 14.24 13.28 -5.98
C LEU A 149 14.56 12.92 -7.44
N ASP A 150 13.70 12.13 -8.10
CA ASP A 150 13.88 11.75 -9.52
C ASP A 150 13.71 12.95 -10.46
N GLU A 151 12.90 13.94 -10.08
CA GLU A 151 12.68 15.16 -10.85
C GLU A 151 13.89 16.14 -10.83
N LYS A 152 14.86 15.91 -9.94
CA LYS A 152 16.02 16.81 -9.75
C LYS A 152 17.30 16.31 -10.41
N ILE A 153 17.26 15.16 -11.05
CA ILE A 153 18.40 14.55 -11.76
C ILE A 153 18.21 14.72 -13.27
#